data_9cc56dafb3bf365e54cc6d9428e24bfb
#
_entry.id   9cc56dafb3bf365e54cc6d9428e24bfb
#
_cell.length_a   1.000
_cell.length_b   1.000
_cell.length_c   1.000
_cell.angle_alpha   90.00
_cell.angle_beta   90.00
_cell.angle_gamma   90.00
#
_symmetry.space_group_name_H-M   'P 1'
#
loop_
_entity.id
_entity.type
_entity.pdbx_description
1 polymer ?
#
loop_
_entity_poly.entity_id
_entity_poly.type
_entity_poly.pdbx_seq_one_letter_code
_entity_poly.pdbx_strand_id
1 'polypeptide(L)'
;MLMVLLLQGIFVSTAHAIGVGGSGMYQWSVDLRGYISSETGKAPVAYLWVPEGCKQVKAVMLSQQNMTEEAIYKNPKFQAQMKKLGVAMVWVAPAFSNNWDPAIGAQNTFEEMMGNLADQSGHAEIAKAPVIPLGHSAQATFPWNFAAWNPNRTLCIISFHGDAPRTNLCGYGRDNVEWGRHRNIDGIPGLMVEGEYEWWEARVNPALAFRMMYPESCISFLCDTGRGHFDCGDRTALYLAKFIQKALEQRLNSDGTLRKLNPKEGWLAERFHSDMMGTDGADKGKMPENAAANRPQPAPYNIYKGDKHDAFWYFDKEMAELTEARYKETAGKKVQYVGFEYQGKMIGYDEKAQGGMKQDLRDMKGITFQLKAVYTDASHNNATSQHGKKKPYVEVVCGPVEKINDTTFKFYPYESGWDNARRSFTCWLVAVADADGEYKGAVQPICIEIPKDVTNRVK
;
A
#
# COMPACT_ATOMS: atom_id res chain seq x y z
N MET A 1 60.89 2.89 -27.22
CA MET A 1 59.79 3.71 -26.65
C MET A 1 58.48 3.02 -27.03
N LEU A 2 58.02 2.16 -26.15
CA LEU A 2 56.85 1.31 -26.37
C LEU A 2 55.64 2.01 -25.73
N MET A 3 54.68 2.37 -26.58
CA MET A 3 53.44 3.06 -26.14
C MET A 3 52.41 1.98 -25.75
N VAL A 4 52.13 1.83 -24.47
CA VAL A 4 51.08 0.94 -23.98
C VAL A 4 49.77 1.68 -24.05
N LEU A 5 48.91 1.30 -24.98
CA LEU A 5 47.51 1.72 -25.03
C LEU A 5 46.70 0.95 -23.97
N LEU A 6 46.33 1.64 -22.93
CA LEU A 6 45.33 1.17 -21.97
C LEU A 6 43.94 1.30 -22.62
N LEU A 7 43.40 0.18 -23.10
CA LEU A 7 41.98 0.04 -23.42
C LEU A 7 41.20 -0.01 -22.08
N GLN A 8 40.62 1.11 -21.68
CA GLN A 8 39.57 1.11 -20.68
C GLN A 8 38.32 0.47 -21.29
N GLY A 9 38.12 -0.81 -21.01
CA GLY A 9 36.87 -1.48 -21.28
C GLY A 9 35.74 -0.83 -20.50
N ILE A 10 34.85 -0.13 -21.20
CA ILE A 10 33.57 0.29 -20.67
C ILE A 10 32.76 -1.00 -20.48
N PHE A 11 32.73 -1.52 -19.24
CA PHE A 11 31.76 -2.52 -18.88
C PHE A 11 30.38 -1.83 -18.83
N VAL A 12 29.66 -1.90 -19.94
CA VAL A 12 28.22 -1.67 -19.95
C VAL A 12 27.63 -2.86 -19.22
N SER A 13 27.43 -2.72 -17.91
CA SER A 13 26.60 -3.63 -17.16
C SER A 13 25.20 -3.57 -17.74
N THR A 14 24.83 -4.59 -18.52
CA THR A 14 23.44 -4.80 -18.88
C THR A 14 22.70 -5.12 -17.58
N ALA A 15 22.01 -4.12 -17.04
CA ALA A 15 21.12 -4.32 -15.92
C ALA A 15 20.09 -5.38 -16.30
N HIS A 16 20.24 -6.58 -15.75
CA HIS A 16 19.22 -7.60 -15.89
C HIS A 16 18.07 -7.21 -14.98
N ALA A 17 16.87 -7.17 -15.54
CA ALA A 17 15.67 -6.93 -14.74
C ALA A 17 15.58 -7.99 -13.64
N ILE A 18 15.57 -7.56 -12.38
CA ILE A 18 15.46 -8.43 -11.21
C ILE A 18 14.00 -8.46 -10.81
N GLY A 19 13.41 -9.64 -10.80
CA GLY A 19 12.01 -9.85 -10.40
C GLY A 19 11.92 -10.54 -9.05
N VAL A 20 11.06 -10.03 -8.19
CA VAL A 20 10.53 -10.79 -7.07
C VAL A 20 9.11 -11.17 -7.46
N GLY A 21 8.77 -12.46 -7.38
CA GLY A 21 7.48 -12.95 -7.86
C GLY A 21 7.30 -12.89 -9.39
N GLY A 22 8.38 -13.03 -10.18
CA GLY A 22 8.34 -13.14 -11.64
C GLY A 22 8.10 -11.85 -12.43
N SER A 23 8.08 -10.69 -11.76
CA SER A 23 7.68 -9.44 -12.45
C SER A 23 8.77 -8.81 -13.30
N GLY A 24 10.05 -9.11 -13.07
CA GLY A 24 11.17 -8.47 -13.78
C GLY A 24 11.18 -6.94 -13.71
N MET A 25 10.50 -6.36 -12.74
CA MET A 25 10.24 -4.92 -12.66
C MET A 25 11.47 -4.12 -12.24
N TYR A 26 12.22 -4.64 -11.26
CA TYR A 26 13.32 -3.90 -10.64
C TYR A 26 14.61 -4.03 -11.45
N GLN A 27 15.38 -2.94 -11.57
CA GLN A 27 16.63 -2.91 -12.33
C GLN A 27 17.85 -3.19 -11.47
N TRP A 28 17.82 -2.84 -10.18
CA TRP A 28 18.94 -3.00 -9.24
C TRP A 28 18.49 -3.58 -7.93
N SER A 29 19.44 -4.20 -7.21
CA SER A 29 19.21 -4.67 -5.87
C SER A 29 20.47 -4.62 -5.01
N VAL A 30 20.30 -4.42 -3.70
CA VAL A 30 21.38 -4.46 -2.72
C VAL A 30 20.98 -5.30 -1.52
N ASP A 31 21.93 -6.13 -1.03
CA ASP A 31 21.74 -6.88 0.21
C ASP A 31 21.91 -5.95 1.41
N LEU A 32 20.98 -6.03 2.38
CA LEU A 32 21.10 -5.31 3.66
C LEU A 32 21.91 -6.16 4.63
N ARG A 33 23.23 -6.07 4.52
CA ARG A 33 24.16 -6.87 5.30
C ARG A 33 24.12 -6.48 6.77
N GLY A 34 24.30 -7.47 7.65
CA GLY A 34 24.33 -7.25 9.10
C GLY A 34 22.95 -7.24 9.75
N TYR A 35 21.87 -7.29 8.98
CA TYR A 35 20.51 -7.45 9.47
C TYR A 35 19.95 -8.82 9.07
N ILE A 36 19.32 -9.51 10.00
CA ILE A 36 18.61 -10.77 9.74
C ILE A 36 17.17 -10.59 10.18
N SER A 37 16.25 -10.75 9.23
CA SER A 37 14.82 -10.69 9.52
C SER A 37 14.42 -11.76 10.53
N SER A 38 13.76 -11.36 11.60
CA SER A 38 13.23 -12.27 12.62
C SER A 38 12.13 -13.19 12.07
N GLU A 39 11.49 -12.79 10.98
CA GLU A 39 10.41 -13.57 10.36
C GLU A 39 10.93 -14.69 9.47
N THR A 40 12.00 -14.41 8.72
CA THR A 40 12.48 -15.36 7.70
C THR A 40 13.84 -15.96 7.97
N GLY A 41 14.60 -15.42 8.93
CA GLY A 41 15.98 -15.83 9.20
C GLY A 41 16.96 -15.47 8.07
N LYS A 42 16.59 -14.55 7.15
CA LYS A 42 17.39 -14.13 6.01
C LYS A 42 17.72 -12.64 6.07
N ALA A 43 18.79 -12.26 5.40
CA ALA A 43 19.11 -10.87 5.16
C ALA A 43 18.06 -10.27 4.17
N PRO A 44 17.54 -9.07 4.45
CA PRO A 44 16.70 -8.35 3.50
C PRO A 44 17.47 -7.94 2.26
N VAL A 45 16.75 -7.84 1.15
CA VAL A 45 17.25 -7.27 -0.11
C VAL A 45 16.39 -6.07 -0.47
N ALA A 46 17.01 -4.95 -0.78
CA ALA A 46 16.32 -3.79 -1.32
C ALA A 46 16.37 -3.83 -2.86
N TYR A 47 15.21 -3.71 -3.48
CA TYR A 47 15.01 -3.72 -4.92
C TYR A 47 14.63 -2.31 -5.38
N LEU A 48 15.33 -1.79 -6.39
CA LEU A 48 15.13 -0.45 -6.93
C LEU A 48 14.52 -0.50 -8.33
N TRP A 49 13.44 0.24 -8.50
CA TRP A 49 12.89 0.62 -9.79
C TRP A 49 13.07 2.12 -10.03
N VAL A 50 13.65 2.47 -11.16
CA VAL A 50 13.73 3.86 -11.64
C VAL A 50 12.95 3.95 -12.95
N PRO A 51 12.11 4.98 -13.14
CA PRO A 51 11.37 5.15 -14.38
C PRO A 51 12.30 5.19 -15.60
N GLU A 52 11.94 4.45 -16.63
CA GLU A 52 12.69 4.46 -17.89
C GLU A 52 12.83 5.88 -18.45
N GLY A 53 14.07 6.27 -18.78
CA GLY A 53 14.40 7.60 -19.30
C GLY A 53 14.40 8.70 -18.23
N CYS A 54 14.28 8.36 -16.94
CA CYS A 54 14.41 9.33 -15.84
C CYS A 54 15.84 9.83 -15.76
N LYS A 55 16.05 11.12 -16.02
CA LYS A 55 17.39 11.74 -15.94
C LYS A 55 17.80 12.10 -14.52
N GLN A 56 16.82 12.40 -13.66
CA GLN A 56 17.01 12.77 -12.27
C GLN A 56 15.81 12.33 -11.44
N VAL A 57 16.07 11.53 -10.43
CA VAL A 57 15.07 11.09 -9.45
C VAL A 57 14.75 12.24 -8.50
N LYS A 58 13.48 12.65 -8.45
CA LYS A 58 13.01 13.75 -7.60
C LYS A 58 12.65 13.31 -6.18
N ALA A 59 12.18 12.08 -6.04
CA ALA A 59 11.86 11.46 -4.76
C ALA A 59 11.91 9.93 -4.89
N VAL A 60 12.04 9.24 -3.77
CA VAL A 60 12.06 7.78 -3.69
C VAL A 60 10.92 7.31 -2.80
N MET A 61 10.06 6.48 -3.34
CA MET A 61 9.07 5.77 -2.54
C MET A 61 9.72 4.56 -1.90
N LEU A 62 9.56 4.40 -0.59
CA LEU A 62 10.16 3.32 0.20
C LEU A 62 9.06 2.50 0.85
N SER A 63 9.04 1.20 0.53
CA SER A 63 8.17 0.22 1.19
C SER A 63 8.96 -0.99 1.65
N GLN A 64 8.45 -1.61 2.69
CA GLN A 64 8.94 -2.89 3.19
C GLN A 64 7.86 -3.95 2.96
N GLN A 65 8.30 -5.19 2.75
CA GLN A 65 7.40 -6.30 2.47
C GLN A 65 6.36 -6.50 3.57
N ASN A 66 5.09 -6.46 3.17
CA ASN A 66 3.97 -7.02 3.91
C ASN A 66 2.99 -7.66 2.91
N MET A 67 2.01 -6.93 2.37
CA MET A 67 1.03 -7.53 1.45
C MET A 67 0.75 -6.69 0.21
N THR A 68 0.19 -5.48 0.33
CA THR A 68 -0.28 -4.70 -0.83
C THR A 68 0.76 -3.77 -1.43
N GLU A 69 1.88 -3.53 -0.76
CA GLU A 69 2.89 -2.56 -1.19
C GLU A 69 3.43 -2.88 -2.59
N GLU A 70 3.78 -4.17 -2.81
CA GLU A 70 4.29 -4.59 -4.11
C GLU A 70 3.22 -4.53 -5.20
N ALA A 71 1.96 -4.84 -4.87
CA ALA A 71 0.84 -4.71 -5.80
C ALA A 71 0.63 -3.26 -6.24
N ILE A 72 0.77 -2.29 -5.33
CA ILE A 72 0.73 -0.86 -5.66
C ILE A 72 1.88 -0.52 -6.62
N TYR A 73 3.10 -0.97 -6.34
CA TYR A 73 4.28 -0.72 -7.18
C TYR A 73 4.15 -1.36 -8.57
N LYS A 74 3.56 -2.54 -8.67
CA LYS A 74 3.31 -3.25 -9.93
C LYS A 74 2.12 -2.69 -10.71
N ASN A 75 1.27 -1.86 -10.12
CA ASN A 75 0.10 -1.31 -10.81
C ASN A 75 0.55 -0.42 -11.98
N PRO A 76 0.19 -0.76 -13.26
CA PRO A 76 0.70 -0.04 -14.43
C PRO A 76 0.30 1.43 -14.47
N LYS A 77 -0.89 1.78 -13.95
CA LYS A 77 -1.36 3.17 -13.90
C LYS A 77 -0.59 3.96 -12.87
N PHE A 78 -0.27 3.34 -11.73
CA PHE A 78 0.58 3.95 -10.72
C PHE A 78 1.99 4.19 -11.25
N GLN A 79 2.62 3.18 -11.85
CA GLN A 79 3.94 3.30 -12.48
C GLN A 79 3.99 4.43 -13.52
N ALA A 80 2.96 4.53 -14.36
CA ALA A 80 2.86 5.60 -15.36
C ALA A 80 2.84 6.99 -14.72
N GLN A 81 2.20 7.15 -13.56
CA GLN A 81 2.23 8.41 -12.81
C GLN A 81 3.60 8.64 -12.16
N MET A 82 4.19 7.64 -11.52
CA MET A 82 5.53 7.75 -10.93
C MET A 82 6.58 8.12 -12.00
N LYS A 83 6.47 7.56 -13.22
CA LYS A 83 7.29 7.95 -14.38
C LYS A 83 7.15 9.44 -14.72
N LYS A 84 5.92 9.96 -14.78
CA LYS A 84 5.68 11.40 -15.04
C LYS A 84 6.24 12.30 -13.95
N LEU A 85 6.19 11.85 -12.71
CA LEU A 85 6.61 12.61 -11.54
C LEU A 85 8.13 12.53 -11.29
N GLY A 86 8.84 11.59 -11.91
CA GLY A 86 10.26 11.33 -11.64
C GLY A 86 10.48 10.69 -10.27
N VAL A 87 9.56 9.83 -9.83
CA VAL A 87 9.64 9.12 -8.53
C VAL A 87 10.12 7.70 -8.75
N ALA A 88 11.22 7.33 -8.11
CA ALA A 88 11.72 5.95 -8.05
C ALA A 88 11.02 5.18 -6.92
N MET A 89 11.07 3.86 -6.97
CA MET A 89 10.45 2.99 -5.96
C MET A 89 11.47 1.98 -5.43
N VAL A 90 11.58 1.89 -4.11
CA VAL A 90 12.39 0.90 -3.40
C VAL A 90 11.46 -0.02 -2.62
N TRP A 91 11.60 -1.31 -2.83
CA TRP A 91 10.90 -2.34 -2.10
C TRP A 91 11.87 -3.26 -1.39
N VAL A 92 11.70 -3.44 -0.08
CA VAL A 92 12.61 -4.23 0.76
C VAL A 92 11.94 -5.52 1.18
N ALA A 93 12.54 -6.66 0.85
CA ALA A 93 12.00 -7.98 1.14
C ALA A 93 13.09 -8.96 1.63
N PRO A 94 12.88 -9.64 2.77
CA PRO A 94 11.83 -9.39 3.75
C PRO A 94 11.96 -8.02 4.41
N ALA A 95 10.95 -7.59 5.16
CA ALA A 95 11.01 -6.34 5.91
C ALA A 95 12.16 -6.37 6.94
N PHE A 96 12.86 -5.24 7.10
CA PHE A 96 13.92 -5.13 8.10
C PHE A 96 13.46 -4.45 9.41
N SER A 97 12.47 -3.56 9.35
CA SER A 97 11.92 -2.91 10.55
C SER A 97 10.46 -2.49 10.35
N ASN A 98 9.54 -3.27 10.91
CA ASN A 98 8.11 -3.07 10.73
C ASN A 98 7.60 -1.75 11.32
N ASN A 99 8.25 -1.21 12.33
CA ASN A 99 7.86 0.02 13.02
C ASN A 99 8.94 1.09 13.00
N TRP A 100 10.00 0.93 12.20
CA TRP A 100 11.13 1.85 12.15
C TRP A 100 11.78 2.02 13.52
N ASP A 101 12.28 0.94 14.09
CA ASP A 101 12.90 0.98 15.42
C ASP A 101 14.37 1.44 15.34
N PRO A 102 14.72 2.60 15.88
CA PRO A 102 16.09 3.08 15.91
C PRO A 102 17.02 2.22 16.79
N ALA A 103 16.48 1.49 17.76
CA ALA A 103 17.27 0.64 18.65
C ALA A 103 17.90 -0.55 17.92
N ILE A 104 17.28 -1.01 16.82
CA ILE A 104 17.86 -2.06 15.96
C ILE A 104 18.68 -1.51 14.79
N GLY A 105 19.00 -0.21 14.80
CA GLY A 105 19.82 0.40 13.76
C GLY A 105 19.11 0.70 12.45
N ALA A 106 17.76 0.79 12.44
CA ALA A 106 16.96 1.02 11.22
C ALA A 106 17.43 2.25 10.41
N GLN A 107 17.84 3.33 11.10
CA GLN A 107 18.33 4.54 10.43
C GLN A 107 19.65 4.31 9.69
N ASN A 108 20.61 3.61 10.30
CA ASN A 108 21.90 3.34 9.67
C ASN A 108 21.74 2.41 8.47
N THR A 109 20.92 1.36 8.63
CA THR A 109 20.60 0.42 7.55
C THR A 109 19.95 1.14 6.35
N PHE A 110 19.06 2.08 6.61
CA PHE A 110 18.46 2.91 5.58
C PHE A 110 19.45 3.79 4.84
N GLU A 111 20.34 4.51 5.57
CA GLU A 111 21.33 5.39 4.93
C GLU A 111 22.32 4.58 4.06
N GLU A 112 22.78 3.43 4.56
CA GLU A 112 23.64 2.51 3.80
C GLU A 112 22.93 1.96 2.56
N MET A 113 21.70 1.52 2.71
CA MET A 113 20.87 1.02 1.60
C MET A 113 20.73 2.06 0.49
N MET A 114 20.38 3.30 0.85
CA MET A 114 20.17 4.36 -0.14
C MET A 114 21.48 4.77 -0.82
N GLY A 115 22.61 4.77 -0.10
CA GLY A 115 23.93 4.98 -0.67
C GLY A 115 24.30 3.88 -1.68
N ASN A 116 24.17 2.63 -1.28
CA ASN A 116 24.49 1.49 -2.14
C ASN A 116 23.60 1.43 -3.40
N LEU A 117 22.32 1.75 -3.28
CA LEU A 117 21.40 1.83 -4.43
C LEU A 117 21.78 2.98 -5.38
N ALA A 118 22.19 4.13 -4.83
CA ALA A 118 22.67 5.27 -5.61
C ALA A 118 23.93 4.89 -6.42
N ASP A 119 24.89 4.24 -5.77
CA ASP A 119 26.13 3.80 -6.42
C ASP A 119 25.88 2.77 -7.50
N GLN A 120 25.03 1.76 -7.24
CA GLN A 120 24.72 0.72 -8.22
C GLN A 120 23.93 1.21 -9.42
N SER A 121 22.98 2.13 -9.20
CA SER A 121 22.12 2.63 -10.28
C SER A 121 22.74 3.75 -11.09
N GLY A 122 23.79 4.40 -10.58
CA GLY A 122 24.36 5.61 -11.17
C GLY A 122 23.51 6.87 -10.92
N HIS A 123 22.44 6.77 -10.14
CA HIS A 123 21.58 7.87 -9.73
C HIS A 123 22.03 8.40 -8.35
N ALA A 124 23.13 9.16 -8.33
CA ALA A 124 23.78 9.64 -7.10
C ALA A 124 22.82 10.42 -6.18
N GLU A 125 21.80 11.09 -6.76
CA GLU A 125 20.79 11.82 -6.03
C GLU A 125 19.93 10.94 -5.11
N ILE A 126 19.78 9.65 -5.39
CA ILE A 126 19.01 8.70 -4.57
C ILE A 126 19.53 8.65 -3.14
N ALA A 127 20.85 8.75 -2.94
CA ALA A 127 21.46 8.74 -1.61
C ALA A 127 20.85 9.80 -0.66
N LYS A 128 20.38 10.93 -1.18
CA LYS A 128 19.82 12.04 -0.40
C LYS A 128 18.44 12.51 -0.86
N ALA A 129 17.84 11.84 -1.84
CA ALA A 129 16.52 12.20 -2.34
C ALA A 129 15.45 12.23 -1.24
N PRO A 130 14.44 13.10 -1.37
CA PRO A 130 13.24 13.04 -0.55
C PRO A 130 12.59 11.66 -0.60
N VAL A 131 12.04 11.20 0.53
CA VAL A 131 11.46 9.87 0.67
C VAL A 131 9.95 9.95 0.90
N ILE A 132 9.24 9.01 0.30
CA ILE A 132 7.81 8.76 0.50
C ILE A 132 7.71 7.37 1.17
N PRO A 133 7.72 7.29 2.51
CA PRO A 133 7.48 6.01 3.16
C PRO A 133 6.03 5.58 2.98
N LEU A 134 5.85 4.34 2.52
CA LEU A 134 4.55 3.68 2.39
C LEU A 134 4.59 2.34 3.10
N GLY A 135 3.59 2.07 3.92
CA GLY A 135 3.42 0.77 4.56
C GLY A 135 1.96 0.37 4.67
N HIS A 136 1.70 -0.90 4.47
CA HIS A 136 0.38 -1.51 4.56
C HIS A 136 0.25 -2.34 5.85
N SER A 137 -0.91 -2.27 6.52
CA SER A 137 -1.25 -3.14 7.66
C SER A 137 -0.15 -3.16 8.73
N ALA A 138 0.46 -4.30 9.00
CA ALA A 138 1.56 -4.43 9.97
C ALA A 138 2.77 -3.52 9.70
N GLN A 139 2.93 -3.01 8.49
CA GLN A 139 3.96 -2.03 8.12
C GLN A 139 3.45 -0.58 8.16
N ALA A 140 2.18 -0.34 8.46
CA ALA A 140 1.59 1.00 8.37
C ALA A 140 2.03 1.97 9.48
N THR A 141 2.65 1.47 10.54
CA THR A 141 3.29 2.27 11.60
C THR A 141 4.65 2.83 11.16
N PHE A 142 5.39 2.07 10.34
CA PHE A 142 6.69 2.46 9.81
C PHE A 142 6.71 3.86 9.17
N PRO A 143 5.77 4.25 8.28
CA PRO A 143 5.82 5.53 7.60
C PRO A 143 5.78 6.74 8.56
N TRP A 144 4.99 6.67 9.62
CA TRP A 144 4.90 7.72 10.63
C TRP A 144 6.19 7.87 11.41
N ASN A 145 6.76 6.75 11.86
CA ASN A 145 8.00 6.75 12.63
C ASN A 145 9.18 7.18 11.75
N PHE A 146 9.28 6.70 10.51
CA PHE A 146 10.27 7.18 9.56
C PHE A 146 10.26 8.70 9.44
N ALA A 147 9.08 9.29 9.26
CA ALA A 147 8.93 10.74 9.13
C ALA A 147 9.34 11.49 10.40
N ALA A 148 9.02 10.97 11.58
CA ALA A 148 9.43 11.57 12.85
C ALA A 148 10.95 11.58 13.06
N TRP A 149 11.69 10.60 12.52
CA TRP A 149 13.16 10.54 12.54
C TRP A 149 13.81 11.28 11.37
N ASN A 150 13.11 11.40 10.23
CA ASN A 150 13.62 11.99 9.00
C ASN A 150 12.73 13.15 8.49
N PRO A 151 12.37 14.16 9.31
CA PRO A 151 11.38 15.17 8.92
C PRO A 151 11.83 16.02 7.72
N ASN A 152 13.12 16.28 7.61
CA ASN A 152 13.69 17.07 6.51
C ASN A 152 13.88 16.27 5.21
N ARG A 153 13.68 14.95 5.26
CA ARG A 153 13.82 14.06 4.12
C ARG A 153 12.50 13.42 3.70
N THR A 154 11.44 13.56 4.50
CA THR A 154 10.13 12.99 4.19
C THR A 154 9.31 13.92 3.34
N LEU A 155 9.01 13.54 2.10
CA LEU A 155 8.17 14.31 1.19
C LEU A 155 6.69 14.27 1.63
N CYS A 156 6.15 13.09 1.82
CA CYS A 156 4.83 12.81 2.38
C CYS A 156 4.82 11.40 2.96
N ILE A 157 3.79 11.07 3.74
CA ILE A 157 3.63 9.83 4.47
C ILE A 157 2.41 9.09 3.93
N ILE A 158 2.49 7.78 3.73
CA ILE A 158 1.34 6.97 3.32
C ILE A 158 1.22 5.75 4.25
N SER A 159 0.20 5.79 5.12
CA SER A 159 -0.22 4.68 5.97
C SER A 159 -1.43 4.02 5.31
N PHE A 160 -1.21 2.86 4.66
CA PHE A 160 -2.20 2.21 3.82
C PHE A 160 -2.86 1.06 4.57
N HIS A 161 -4.18 1.11 4.74
CA HIS A 161 -4.98 0.17 5.53
C HIS A 161 -4.38 -0.07 6.92
N GLY A 162 -4.07 1.05 7.60
CA GLY A 162 -3.23 1.00 8.78
C GLY A 162 -3.55 2.02 9.85
N ASP A 163 -2.53 2.35 10.62
CA ASP A 163 -2.66 3.06 11.87
C ASP A 163 -2.48 4.57 11.76
N ALA A 164 -3.05 5.28 12.71
CA ALA A 164 -2.77 6.68 12.97
C ALA A 164 -1.33 6.88 13.53
N PRO A 165 -0.79 8.12 13.46
CA PRO A 165 0.50 8.42 14.09
C PRO A 165 0.49 8.03 15.58
N ARG A 166 1.61 7.46 16.04
CA ARG A 166 1.81 7.00 17.43
C ARG A 166 0.89 5.87 17.88
N THR A 167 0.23 5.17 16.98
CA THR A 167 -0.51 3.95 17.28
C THR A 167 0.12 2.75 16.56
N ASN A 168 -0.20 1.53 17.00
CA ASN A 168 0.31 0.30 16.43
C ASN A 168 -0.72 -0.84 16.56
N LEU A 169 -1.96 -0.57 16.17
CA LEU A 169 -3.05 -1.55 16.24
C LEU A 169 -2.86 -2.66 15.19
N CYS A 170 -2.48 -2.28 13.97
CA CYS A 170 -2.15 -3.23 12.89
C CYS A 170 -0.93 -4.09 13.21
N GLY A 171 -0.07 -3.64 14.09
CA GLY A 171 1.06 -4.42 14.60
C GLY A 171 0.69 -5.40 15.71
N TYR A 172 -0.57 -5.78 15.80
CA TYR A 172 -1.08 -6.74 16.80
C TYR A 172 -0.84 -6.32 18.26
N GLY A 173 -0.95 -5.01 18.54
CA GLY A 173 -0.77 -4.47 19.89
C GLY A 173 0.68 -4.48 20.39
N ARG A 174 1.67 -4.62 19.49
CA ARG A 174 3.08 -4.40 19.82
C ARG A 174 3.28 -2.94 20.22
N ASP A 175 4.23 -2.70 21.11
CA ASP A 175 4.60 -1.35 21.49
C ASP A 175 5.04 -0.56 20.24
N ASN A 176 4.63 0.70 20.18
CA ASN A 176 5.13 1.61 19.17
C ASN A 176 6.42 2.28 19.65
N VAL A 177 7.20 2.76 18.70
CA VAL A 177 8.44 3.51 19.00
C VAL A 177 8.08 4.87 19.59
N GLU A 178 8.65 5.18 20.75
CA GLU A 178 8.45 6.45 21.43
C GLU A 178 9.17 7.59 20.71
N TRP A 179 8.42 8.61 20.27
CA TRP A 179 9.00 9.77 19.58
C TRP A 179 9.75 10.73 20.51
N GLY A 180 9.46 10.67 21.80
CA GLY A 180 9.97 11.66 22.77
C GLY A 180 9.35 13.05 22.53
N ARG A 181 9.97 14.07 23.14
CA ARG A 181 9.43 15.45 23.12
C ARG A 181 9.81 16.27 21.89
N HIS A 182 10.84 15.86 21.16
CA HIS A 182 11.45 16.69 20.12
C HIS A 182 11.12 16.24 18.69
N ARG A 183 10.49 15.07 18.52
CA ARG A 183 10.12 14.55 17.20
C ARG A 183 8.67 14.80 16.92
N ASN A 184 8.40 15.32 15.73
CA ASN A 184 7.06 15.56 15.22
C ASN A 184 7.05 15.40 13.70
N ILE A 185 5.85 15.48 13.13
CA ILE A 185 5.61 15.47 11.69
C ILE A 185 4.95 16.77 11.21
N ASP A 186 5.22 17.88 11.90
CA ASP A 186 4.64 19.19 11.61
C ASP A 186 4.93 19.63 10.18
N GLY A 187 3.89 20.01 9.46
CA GLY A 187 3.97 20.46 8.08
C GLY A 187 4.36 19.38 7.07
N ILE A 188 4.38 18.09 7.49
CA ILE A 188 4.55 16.95 6.59
C ILE A 188 3.16 16.37 6.26
N PRO A 189 2.72 16.34 4.98
CA PRO A 189 1.43 15.78 4.64
C PRO A 189 1.47 14.25 4.82
N GLY A 190 0.51 13.74 5.57
CA GLY A 190 0.32 12.32 5.80
C GLY A 190 -1.05 11.87 5.31
N LEU A 191 -1.10 10.79 4.56
CA LEU A 191 -2.33 10.15 4.12
C LEU A 191 -2.52 8.83 4.87
N MET A 192 -3.63 8.72 5.57
CA MET A 192 -4.13 7.46 6.10
C MET A 192 -5.23 6.96 5.18
N VAL A 193 -5.17 5.69 4.80
CA VAL A 193 -6.20 5.02 4.00
C VAL A 193 -6.78 3.88 4.79
N GLU A 194 -8.09 3.70 4.72
CA GLU A 194 -8.79 2.56 5.30
C GLU A 194 -9.90 2.10 4.35
N GLY A 195 -10.07 0.78 4.18
CA GLY A 195 -11.14 0.24 3.34
C GLY A 195 -12.51 0.35 4.02
N GLU A 196 -13.58 0.55 3.23
CA GLU A 196 -14.95 0.62 3.77
C GLU A 196 -15.33 -0.66 4.52
N TYR A 197 -14.89 -1.83 4.04
CA TYR A 197 -15.26 -3.13 4.61
C TYR A 197 -14.36 -3.59 5.75
N GLU A 198 -13.26 -2.88 6.00
CA GLU A 198 -12.42 -3.07 7.19
C GLU A 198 -12.63 -1.96 8.24
N TRP A 199 -13.63 -1.11 8.07
CA TRP A 199 -13.82 0.10 8.86
C TRP A 199 -13.65 -0.13 10.36
N TRP A 200 -12.75 0.64 10.96
CA TRP A 200 -12.46 0.54 12.38
C TRP A 200 -12.23 1.92 13.01
N GLU A 201 -13.19 2.40 13.77
CA GLU A 201 -13.14 3.70 14.45
C GLU A 201 -11.90 3.85 15.36
N ALA A 202 -11.43 2.76 15.96
CA ALA A 202 -10.22 2.77 16.78
C ALA A 202 -8.93 3.14 16.00
N ARG A 203 -8.92 3.06 14.68
CA ARG A 203 -7.83 3.56 13.82
C ARG A 203 -8.06 5.01 13.41
N VAL A 204 -9.29 5.40 13.13
CA VAL A 204 -9.64 6.74 12.60
C VAL A 204 -9.61 7.79 13.71
N ASN A 205 -10.23 7.49 14.87
CA ASN A 205 -10.33 8.44 15.98
C ASN A 205 -8.97 8.92 16.52
N PRO A 206 -7.94 8.06 16.67
CA PRO A 206 -6.61 8.55 17.07
C PRO A 206 -5.98 9.53 16.06
N ALA A 207 -6.27 9.42 14.77
CA ALA A 207 -5.78 10.37 13.78
C ALA A 207 -6.44 11.74 13.93
N LEU A 208 -7.74 11.78 14.21
CA LEU A 208 -8.46 13.02 14.55
C LEU A 208 -7.91 13.64 15.83
N ALA A 209 -7.75 12.83 16.89
CA ALA A 209 -7.16 13.27 18.16
C ALA A 209 -5.73 13.81 17.97
N PHE A 210 -4.92 13.14 17.16
CA PHE A 210 -3.56 13.61 16.86
C PHE A 210 -3.57 14.98 16.20
N ARG A 211 -4.46 15.24 15.23
CA ARG A 211 -4.58 16.56 14.61
C ARG A 211 -4.95 17.65 15.62
N MET A 212 -5.75 17.32 16.62
CA MET A 212 -6.14 18.27 17.68
C MET A 212 -4.99 18.55 18.64
N MET A 213 -4.23 17.53 19.01
CA MET A 213 -3.08 17.67 19.91
C MET A 213 -1.88 18.33 19.23
N TYR A 214 -1.73 18.14 17.91
CA TYR A 214 -0.63 18.65 17.09
C TYR A 214 -1.17 19.49 15.91
N PRO A 215 -1.58 20.75 16.16
CA PRO A 215 -2.31 21.56 15.18
C PRO A 215 -1.50 21.93 13.93
N GLU A 216 -0.18 21.73 13.95
CA GLU A 216 0.69 21.90 12.77
C GLU A 216 0.75 20.65 11.89
N SER A 217 0.05 19.57 12.24
CA SER A 217 0.00 18.34 11.46
C SER A 217 -0.94 18.47 10.26
N CYS A 218 -0.53 17.89 9.12
CA CYS A 218 -1.27 17.90 7.85
C CYS A 218 -1.74 16.48 7.51
N ILE A 219 -2.70 15.91 8.29
CA ILE A 219 -3.17 14.55 8.10
C ILE A 219 -4.43 14.52 7.25
N SER A 220 -4.36 13.82 6.13
CA SER A 220 -5.46 13.47 5.23
C SER A 220 -5.94 12.06 5.51
N PHE A 221 -7.18 11.80 5.16
CA PHE A 221 -7.80 10.49 5.27
C PHE A 221 -8.56 10.14 3.99
N LEU A 222 -8.48 8.88 3.59
CA LEU A 222 -9.29 8.31 2.53
C LEU A 222 -9.94 7.02 3.03
N CYS A 223 -11.27 6.99 3.06
CA CYS A 223 -11.98 5.72 3.03
C CYS A 223 -12.02 5.21 1.58
N ASP A 224 -11.40 4.04 1.35
CA ASP A 224 -11.46 3.39 0.03
C ASP A 224 -12.78 2.62 -0.11
N THR A 225 -13.77 3.31 -0.66
CA THR A 225 -15.14 2.83 -0.71
C THR A 225 -15.28 1.59 -1.60
N GLY A 226 -15.99 0.58 -1.10
CA GLY A 226 -16.17 -0.70 -1.78
C GLY A 226 -14.94 -1.61 -1.75
N ARG A 227 -13.95 -1.30 -0.91
CA ARG A 227 -12.70 -2.04 -0.75
C ARG A 227 -12.51 -2.51 0.69
N GLY A 228 -11.66 -3.51 0.87
CA GLY A 228 -11.32 -4.11 2.16
C GLY A 228 -9.85 -3.91 2.52
N HIS A 229 -9.35 -4.78 3.40
CA HIS A 229 -7.99 -4.66 3.94
C HIS A 229 -6.88 -5.06 2.96
N PHE A 230 -7.16 -5.96 2.02
CA PHE A 230 -6.11 -6.66 1.26
C PHE A 230 -6.03 -6.26 -0.21
N ASP A 231 -6.59 -5.15 -0.61
CA ASP A 231 -6.63 -4.76 -2.02
C ASP A 231 -6.36 -3.28 -2.26
N CYS A 232 -5.87 -2.99 -3.47
CA CYS A 232 -5.68 -1.64 -3.96
C CYS A 232 -5.98 -1.58 -5.45
N GLY A 233 -7.18 -1.13 -5.81
CA GLY A 233 -7.56 -0.97 -7.21
C GLY A 233 -6.93 0.25 -7.89
N ASP A 234 -7.04 0.30 -9.22
CA ASP A 234 -6.53 1.41 -10.05
C ASP A 234 -6.94 2.79 -9.55
N ARG A 235 -8.18 2.91 -9.09
CA ARG A 235 -8.74 4.17 -8.61
C ARG A 235 -8.01 4.68 -7.36
N THR A 236 -7.67 3.78 -6.46
CA THR A 236 -6.95 4.11 -5.23
C THR A 236 -5.48 4.35 -5.52
N ALA A 237 -4.86 3.53 -6.37
CA ALA A 237 -3.51 3.75 -6.85
C ALA A 237 -3.34 5.15 -7.50
N LEU A 238 -4.30 5.60 -8.30
CA LEU A 238 -4.31 6.94 -8.89
C LEU A 238 -4.52 8.05 -7.85
N TYR A 239 -5.30 7.79 -6.80
CA TYR A 239 -5.45 8.75 -5.69
C TYR A 239 -4.13 8.90 -4.92
N LEU A 240 -3.43 7.80 -4.63
CA LEU A 240 -2.10 7.85 -4.02
C LEU A 240 -1.12 8.65 -4.90
N ALA A 241 -1.12 8.39 -6.20
CA ALA A 241 -0.27 9.12 -7.14
C ALA A 241 -0.58 10.63 -7.17
N LYS A 242 -1.87 11.00 -7.09
CA LYS A 242 -2.29 12.40 -7.01
C LYS A 242 -1.84 13.07 -5.71
N PHE A 243 -1.93 12.36 -4.58
CA PHE A 243 -1.44 12.84 -3.29
C PHE A 243 0.08 13.11 -3.34
N ILE A 244 0.84 12.19 -3.94
CA ILE A 244 2.29 12.34 -4.15
C ILE A 244 2.59 13.54 -5.06
N GLN A 245 1.83 13.71 -6.15
CA GLN A 245 1.96 14.85 -7.05
C GLN A 245 1.79 16.19 -6.27
N LYS A 246 0.74 16.31 -5.46
CA LYS A 246 0.50 17.50 -4.64
C LYS A 246 1.63 17.77 -3.64
N ALA A 247 2.16 16.69 -3.03
CA ALA A 247 3.30 16.82 -2.13
C ALA A 247 4.56 17.33 -2.85
N LEU A 248 4.86 16.83 -4.06
CA LEU A 248 5.98 17.32 -4.88
C LEU A 248 5.77 18.80 -5.25
N GLU A 249 4.59 19.17 -5.73
CA GLU A 249 4.27 20.54 -6.15
C GLU A 249 4.36 21.55 -4.99
N GLN A 250 3.92 21.17 -3.80
CA GLN A 250 3.81 22.09 -2.68
C GLN A 250 4.97 22.05 -1.71
N ARG A 251 5.80 21.01 -1.70
CA ARG A 251 6.91 20.88 -0.75
C ARG A 251 8.29 20.89 -1.36
N LEU A 252 8.47 20.35 -2.57
CA LEU A 252 9.79 20.23 -3.16
C LEU A 252 10.24 21.56 -3.74
N ASN A 253 11.34 22.12 -3.22
CA ASN A 253 12.00 23.30 -3.75
C ASN A 253 12.91 22.92 -4.93
N SER A 254 13.29 23.92 -5.73
CA SER A 254 14.18 23.72 -6.89
C SER A 254 15.59 23.22 -6.52
N ASP A 255 16.02 23.46 -5.29
CA ASP A 255 17.29 22.97 -4.76
C ASP A 255 17.24 21.56 -4.14
N GLY A 256 16.06 20.91 -4.21
CA GLY A 256 15.83 19.58 -3.65
C GLY A 256 15.46 19.56 -2.18
N THR A 257 15.44 20.69 -1.50
CA THR A 257 14.99 20.79 -0.09
C THR A 257 13.47 20.75 0.02
N LEU A 258 12.96 20.45 1.21
CA LEU A 258 11.54 20.36 1.50
C LEU A 258 11.07 21.49 2.42
N ARG A 259 10.05 22.23 1.99
CA ARG A 259 9.38 23.20 2.85
C ARG A 259 8.31 22.53 3.71
N LYS A 260 8.08 23.07 4.90
CA LYS A 260 6.94 22.70 5.74
C LYS A 260 5.66 23.36 5.20
N LEU A 261 4.54 22.61 5.23
CA LEU A 261 3.23 23.16 4.91
C LEU A 261 2.62 23.81 6.16
N ASN A 262 1.80 24.84 5.92
CA ASN A 262 0.95 25.43 6.94
C ASN A 262 -0.45 24.82 6.81
N PRO A 263 -0.94 24.05 7.79
CA PRO A 263 -2.26 23.42 7.67
C PRO A 263 -3.40 24.42 7.49
N LYS A 264 -3.25 25.69 7.93
CA LYS A 264 -4.25 26.75 7.77
C LYS A 264 -4.42 27.22 6.32
N GLU A 265 -3.49 26.91 5.45
CA GLU A 265 -3.54 27.20 4.01
C GLU A 265 -4.22 26.07 3.21
N GLY A 266 -4.46 24.92 3.82
CA GLY A 266 -5.14 23.78 3.21
C GLY A 266 -6.67 23.84 3.34
N TRP A 267 -7.26 22.72 3.03
CA TRP A 267 -8.71 22.49 3.05
C TRP A 267 -9.09 21.48 4.12
N LEU A 268 -10.32 21.55 4.60
CA LEU A 268 -10.93 20.54 5.46
C LEU A 268 -12.10 19.87 4.76
N ALA A 269 -12.24 18.58 4.99
CA ALA A 269 -13.43 17.82 4.66
C ALA A 269 -13.75 16.86 5.83
N GLU A 270 -15.04 16.66 6.08
CA GLU A 270 -15.51 15.74 7.12
C GLU A 270 -15.00 14.33 6.85
N ARG A 271 -14.67 13.60 7.91
CA ARG A 271 -14.31 12.18 7.79
C ARG A 271 -15.45 11.36 7.15
N PHE A 272 -15.13 10.20 6.62
CA PHE A 272 -16.13 9.25 6.19
C PHE A 272 -16.89 8.70 7.40
N HIS A 273 -18.19 8.57 7.25
CA HIS A 273 -19.05 7.84 8.17
C HIS A 273 -19.63 6.66 7.40
N SER A 274 -19.19 5.45 7.71
CA SER A 274 -19.68 4.26 7.02
C SER A 274 -21.15 4.01 7.37
N ASP A 275 -21.99 3.73 6.39
CA ASP A 275 -23.33 3.17 6.56
C ASP A 275 -23.28 1.63 6.64
N MET A 276 -22.09 1.06 6.54
CA MET A 276 -21.80 -0.36 6.70
C MET A 276 -21.08 -0.59 8.00
N MET A 277 -21.43 -1.68 8.65
CA MET A 277 -20.70 -2.14 9.83
C MET A 277 -19.43 -2.84 9.34
N GLY A 278 -18.27 -2.52 9.93
CA GLY A 278 -17.05 -3.26 9.69
C GLY A 278 -17.26 -4.74 9.96
N THR A 279 -16.84 -5.58 9.05
CA THR A 279 -16.94 -7.04 9.20
C THR A 279 -16.01 -7.56 10.29
N ASP A 280 -14.98 -6.83 10.64
CA ASP A 280 -13.97 -7.19 11.65
C ASP A 280 -14.31 -6.73 13.08
N GLY A 281 -15.52 -6.33 13.31
CA GLY A 281 -16.17 -6.60 14.57
C GLY A 281 -16.03 -5.61 15.72
N ALA A 282 -15.27 -4.54 15.67
CA ALA A 282 -15.14 -3.64 16.82
C ALA A 282 -16.29 -2.62 16.94
N ASP A 283 -16.82 -2.15 15.82
CA ASP A 283 -17.87 -1.13 15.79
C ASP A 283 -19.17 -1.64 15.15
N LYS A 284 -19.84 -2.54 15.86
CA LYS A 284 -21.21 -2.98 15.51
C LYS A 284 -22.27 -1.94 15.88
N GLY A 285 -22.01 -0.67 15.63
CA GLY A 285 -22.95 0.41 15.85
C GLY A 285 -23.87 0.66 14.66
N LYS A 286 -25.12 1.06 14.91
CA LYS A 286 -25.97 1.63 13.86
C LYS A 286 -25.41 2.98 13.48
N MET A 287 -25.03 3.14 12.20
CA MET A 287 -24.72 4.45 11.66
C MET A 287 -26.00 5.27 11.44
N PRO A 288 -25.95 6.60 11.60
CA PRO A 288 -27.10 7.45 11.33
C PRO A 288 -27.58 7.25 9.90
N GLU A 289 -28.86 7.02 9.73
CA GLU A 289 -29.49 7.09 8.40
C GLU A 289 -29.18 8.46 7.78
N ASN A 290 -28.70 8.47 6.52
CA ASN A 290 -28.37 9.69 5.77
C ASN A 290 -27.14 10.48 6.21
N ALA A 291 -26.13 9.88 6.86
CA ALA A 291 -24.88 10.57 7.15
C ALA A 291 -24.27 11.28 5.91
N ALA A 292 -24.44 10.71 4.70
CA ALA A 292 -23.96 11.31 3.47
C ALA A 292 -24.80 12.50 2.97
N ALA A 293 -26.09 12.60 3.32
CA ALA A 293 -26.99 13.63 2.82
C ALA A 293 -26.74 15.02 3.41
N ASN A 294 -26.24 15.08 4.64
CA ASN A 294 -26.05 16.32 5.41
C ASN A 294 -24.58 16.67 5.67
N ARG A 295 -23.65 16.10 4.89
CA ARG A 295 -22.22 16.36 5.06
C ARG A 295 -21.90 17.82 4.75
N PRO A 296 -21.12 18.51 5.63
CA PRO A 296 -20.62 19.83 5.32
C PRO A 296 -19.73 19.79 4.06
N GLN A 297 -19.86 20.79 3.21
CA GLN A 297 -19.02 20.86 2.01
C GLN A 297 -17.56 21.09 2.39
N PRO A 298 -16.61 20.45 1.68
CA PRO A 298 -15.19 20.77 1.82
C PRO A 298 -14.95 22.27 1.62
N ALA A 299 -14.09 22.85 2.44
CA ALA A 299 -13.78 24.28 2.37
C ALA A 299 -12.36 24.57 2.87
N PRO A 300 -11.78 25.74 2.52
CA PRO A 300 -10.54 26.22 3.12
C PRO A 300 -10.61 26.18 4.65
N TYR A 301 -9.50 25.83 5.29
CA TYR A 301 -9.40 25.60 6.74
C TYR A 301 -10.10 26.66 7.59
N ASN A 302 -9.91 27.94 7.24
CA ASN A 302 -10.41 29.06 8.06
C ASN A 302 -11.92 29.30 7.94
N ILE A 303 -12.55 28.88 6.84
CA ILE A 303 -13.97 29.11 6.57
C ILE A 303 -14.81 27.82 6.57
N TYR A 304 -14.21 26.68 6.89
CA TYR A 304 -14.91 25.41 6.99
C TYR A 304 -16.03 25.49 8.05
N LYS A 305 -17.22 25.05 7.68
CA LYS A 305 -18.46 25.16 8.49
C LYS A 305 -18.78 23.93 9.30
N GLY A 306 -18.16 22.78 8.98
CA GLY A 306 -18.31 21.55 9.75
C GLY A 306 -17.47 21.55 11.04
N ASP A 307 -17.56 20.47 11.78
CA ASP A 307 -16.72 20.28 12.97
C ASP A 307 -15.28 19.97 12.56
N LYS A 308 -14.34 20.84 12.95
CA LYS A 308 -12.93 20.65 12.67
C LYS A 308 -12.30 19.46 13.42
N HIS A 309 -12.95 19.00 14.50
CA HIS A 309 -12.54 17.82 15.26
C HIS A 309 -12.92 16.52 14.54
N ASP A 310 -13.90 16.59 13.64
CA ASP A 310 -14.38 15.46 12.83
C ASP A 310 -14.05 15.61 11.34
N ALA A 311 -12.98 16.36 11.03
CA ALA A 311 -12.53 16.63 9.67
C ALA A 311 -11.04 16.36 9.49
N PHE A 312 -10.67 15.94 8.30
CA PHE A 312 -9.28 15.76 7.90
C PHE A 312 -8.79 16.91 7.00
N TRP A 313 -7.49 17.05 6.94
CA TRP A 313 -6.82 18.07 6.15
C TRP A 313 -6.51 17.59 4.74
N TYR A 314 -6.56 18.49 3.76
CA TYR A 314 -6.20 18.22 2.37
C TYR A 314 -5.42 19.40 1.80
N PHE A 315 -4.55 19.13 0.84
CA PHE A 315 -3.70 20.14 0.19
C PHE A 315 -4.48 21.34 -0.35
N ASP A 316 -5.59 21.04 -1.03
CA ASP A 316 -6.37 22.02 -1.77
C ASP A 316 -7.80 21.52 -2.04
N LYS A 317 -8.55 22.35 -2.76
CA LYS A 317 -9.91 22.06 -3.19
C LYS A 317 -10.01 20.73 -3.96
N GLU A 318 -9.08 20.49 -4.90
CA GLU A 318 -9.13 19.32 -5.78
C GLU A 318 -9.07 18.03 -4.96
N MET A 319 -8.12 17.95 -4.00
CA MET A 319 -7.99 16.73 -3.16
C MET A 319 -9.18 16.56 -2.21
N ALA A 320 -9.67 17.63 -1.60
CA ALA A 320 -10.81 17.58 -0.70
C ALA A 320 -12.10 17.16 -1.43
N GLU A 321 -12.36 17.72 -2.60
CA GLU A 321 -13.54 17.37 -3.42
C GLU A 321 -13.43 15.98 -4.05
N LEU A 322 -12.23 15.54 -4.45
CA LEU A 322 -11.98 14.19 -4.94
C LEU A 322 -12.31 13.14 -3.87
N THR A 323 -11.93 13.42 -2.62
CA THR A 323 -12.24 12.55 -1.49
C THR A 323 -13.75 12.53 -1.20
N GLU A 324 -14.37 13.70 -1.13
CA GLU A 324 -15.81 13.82 -0.87
C GLU A 324 -16.66 13.14 -1.95
N ALA A 325 -16.24 13.22 -3.22
CA ALA A 325 -16.92 12.55 -4.32
C ALA A 325 -16.96 11.02 -4.15
N ARG A 326 -15.87 10.42 -3.62
CA ARG A 326 -15.84 8.98 -3.31
C ARG A 326 -16.86 8.60 -2.24
N TYR A 327 -16.99 9.42 -1.21
CA TYR A 327 -17.93 9.16 -0.12
C TYR A 327 -19.38 9.20 -0.58
N LYS A 328 -19.70 10.12 -1.47
CA LYS A 328 -21.04 10.25 -2.08
C LYS A 328 -21.42 9.09 -3.01
N GLU A 329 -20.42 8.43 -3.61
CA GLU A 329 -20.69 7.32 -4.54
C GLU A 329 -21.28 6.08 -3.86
N THR A 330 -21.07 5.88 -2.58
CA THR A 330 -21.56 4.69 -1.86
C THR A 330 -22.87 4.91 -1.12
N ALA A 331 -23.23 6.17 -0.92
CA ALA A 331 -24.42 6.52 -0.15
C ALA A 331 -25.70 5.93 -0.73
N GLY A 332 -26.44 5.19 0.10
CA GLY A 332 -27.73 4.61 -0.27
C GLY A 332 -27.69 3.46 -1.29
N LYS A 333 -26.49 2.97 -1.66
CA LYS A 333 -26.35 1.84 -2.56
C LYS A 333 -26.53 0.49 -1.84
N LYS A 334 -27.04 -0.49 -2.56
CA LYS A 334 -27.20 -1.87 -2.09
C LYS A 334 -25.83 -2.56 -1.95
N VAL A 335 -25.72 -3.41 -0.96
CA VAL A 335 -24.57 -4.30 -0.80
C VAL A 335 -24.65 -5.43 -1.82
N GLN A 336 -23.52 -5.83 -2.36
CA GLN A 336 -23.34 -7.05 -3.13
C GLN A 336 -22.12 -7.80 -2.62
N TYR A 337 -22.01 -9.08 -2.96
CA TYR A 337 -20.94 -9.95 -2.48
C TYR A 337 -20.28 -10.66 -3.65
N VAL A 338 -19.01 -10.97 -3.48
CA VAL A 338 -18.23 -11.75 -4.44
C VAL A 338 -17.51 -12.89 -3.73
N GLY A 339 -17.15 -13.91 -4.47
CA GLY A 339 -16.39 -15.05 -4.01
C GLY A 339 -15.64 -15.68 -5.17
N PHE A 340 -15.20 -16.91 -4.97
CA PHE A 340 -14.35 -17.61 -5.93
C PHE A 340 -14.94 -18.94 -6.37
N GLU A 341 -14.75 -19.24 -7.64
CA GLU A 341 -14.97 -20.55 -8.24
C GLU A 341 -13.63 -21.15 -8.68
N TYR A 342 -13.36 -22.36 -8.24
CA TYR A 342 -12.19 -23.17 -8.60
C TYR A 342 -12.63 -24.52 -9.13
N GLN A 343 -12.24 -24.90 -10.33
CA GLN A 343 -12.62 -26.15 -10.98
C GLN A 343 -14.15 -26.39 -11.03
N GLY A 344 -14.93 -25.33 -11.26
CA GLY A 344 -16.40 -25.40 -11.35
C GLY A 344 -17.12 -25.52 -10.00
N LYS A 345 -16.40 -25.35 -8.87
CA LYS A 345 -16.97 -25.39 -7.52
C LYS A 345 -16.72 -24.08 -6.80
N MET A 346 -17.70 -23.63 -6.03
CA MET A 346 -17.51 -22.50 -5.13
C MET A 346 -16.52 -22.86 -4.04
N ILE A 347 -15.60 -21.93 -3.76
CA ILE A 347 -14.75 -21.98 -2.56
C ILE A 347 -15.59 -21.40 -1.42
N GLY A 348 -15.85 -22.22 -0.41
CA GLY A 348 -16.62 -21.83 0.76
C GLY A 348 -15.88 -20.83 1.65
N TYR A 349 -16.63 -20.08 2.42
CA TYR A 349 -16.11 -19.19 3.44
C TYR A 349 -15.58 -20.01 4.62
N ASP A 350 -14.35 -19.72 5.04
CA ASP A 350 -13.71 -20.33 6.21
C ASP A 350 -13.37 -19.22 7.22
N GLU A 351 -14.12 -19.17 8.32
CA GLU A 351 -13.92 -18.17 9.39
C GLU A 351 -12.53 -18.25 10.05
N LYS A 352 -11.86 -19.41 9.94
CA LYS A 352 -10.51 -19.62 10.48
C LYS A 352 -9.40 -19.17 9.54
N ALA A 353 -9.72 -18.94 8.27
CA ALA A 353 -8.78 -18.40 7.31
C ALA A 353 -8.70 -16.88 7.46
N GLN A 354 -7.51 -16.34 7.44
CA GLN A 354 -7.33 -14.91 7.35
C GLN A 354 -7.98 -14.43 6.04
N GLY A 355 -8.88 -13.46 6.15
CA GLY A 355 -9.67 -12.98 5.02
C GLY A 355 -10.89 -13.83 4.65
N GLY A 356 -11.18 -14.91 5.37
CA GLY A 356 -12.42 -15.67 5.27
C GLY A 356 -12.48 -16.75 4.20
N MET A 357 -11.49 -16.89 3.32
CA MET A 357 -11.41 -17.96 2.30
C MET A 357 -10.00 -18.52 2.20
N LYS A 358 -9.91 -19.84 1.98
CA LYS A 358 -8.64 -20.54 1.81
C LYS A 358 -8.77 -21.64 0.78
N GLN A 359 -7.79 -21.72 -0.11
CA GLN A 359 -7.64 -22.81 -1.08
C GLN A 359 -6.29 -23.46 -0.95
N ASP A 360 -6.27 -24.78 -0.79
CA ASP A 360 -5.09 -25.60 -0.82
C ASP A 360 -4.92 -26.17 -2.24
N LEU A 361 -3.76 -25.95 -2.84
CA LEU A 361 -3.43 -26.42 -4.17
C LEU A 361 -2.41 -27.58 -4.16
N ARG A 362 -2.41 -28.40 -3.10
CA ARG A 362 -1.52 -29.59 -2.99
C ARG A 362 -1.65 -30.53 -4.19
N ASP A 363 -2.81 -30.64 -4.76
CA ASP A 363 -3.08 -31.51 -5.92
C ASP A 363 -2.82 -30.84 -7.27
N MET A 364 -2.24 -29.64 -7.27
CA MET A 364 -1.91 -28.90 -8.49
C MET A 364 -0.89 -29.65 -9.32
N LYS A 365 -1.23 -29.96 -10.57
CA LYS A 365 -0.39 -30.69 -11.53
C LYS A 365 0.52 -29.79 -12.36
N GLY A 366 0.74 -28.56 -11.97
CA GLY A 366 1.56 -27.61 -12.70
C GLY A 366 1.69 -26.31 -11.94
N ILE A 367 2.29 -25.33 -12.59
CA ILE A 367 2.48 -23.98 -12.03
C ILE A 367 1.36 -23.00 -12.43
N THR A 368 0.41 -23.44 -13.27
CA THR A 368 -0.70 -22.63 -13.73
C THR A 368 -2.01 -23.16 -13.15
N PHE A 369 -2.85 -22.26 -12.64
CA PHE A 369 -4.16 -22.60 -12.10
C PHE A 369 -5.25 -21.66 -12.58
N GLN A 370 -6.49 -22.13 -12.54
CA GLN A 370 -7.70 -21.37 -12.93
C GLN A 370 -8.45 -20.95 -11.67
N LEU A 371 -8.73 -19.65 -11.54
CA LEU A 371 -9.54 -19.08 -10.47
C LEU A 371 -10.44 -18.00 -11.04
N LYS A 372 -11.72 -18.02 -10.71
CA LYS A 372 -12.70 -17.10 -11.25
C LYS A 372 -13.44 -16.37 -10.13
N ALA A 373 -13.54 -15.05 -10.23
CA ALA A 373 -14.44 -14.27 -9.38
C ALA A 373 -15.88 -14.40 -9.85
N VAL A 374 -16.80 -14.59 -8.93
CA VAL A 374 -18.24 -14.71 -9.19
C VAL A 374 -19.02 -13.93 -8.14
N TYR A 375 -20.22 -13.48 -8.50
CA TYR A 375 -21.15 -12.89 -7.54
C TYR A 375 -21.77 -13.98 -6.65
N THR A 376 -21.89 -13.67 -5.37
CA THR A 376 -22.38 -14.60 -4.35
C THR A 376 -23.49 -13.98 -3.50
N ASP A 377 -24.16 -14.82 -2.74
CA ASP A 377 -24.95 -14.38 -1.60
C ASP A 377 -24.06 -13.90 -0.43
N ALA A 378 -24.65 -13.42 0.64
CA ALA A 378 -23.94 -12.94 1.82
C ALA A 378 -23.15 -14.03 2.57
N SER A 379 -23.43 -15.30 2.31
CA SER A 379 -22.70 -16.43 2.89
C SER A 379 -21.40 -16.77 2.13
N HIS A 380 -21.22 -16.20 0.94
CA HIS A 380 -20.15 -16.51 -0.02
C HIS A 380 -20.14 -17.96 -0.53
N ASN A 381 -21.19 -18.74 -0.25
CA ASN A 381 -21.26 -20.15 -0.59
C ASN A 381 -22.08 -20.45 -1.86
N ASN A 382 -22.95 -19.53 -2.24
CA ASN A 382 -23.84 -19.72 -3.39
C ASN A 382 -23.73 -18.57 -4.38
N ALA A 383 -23.75 -18.88 -5.67
CA ALA A 383 -23.89 -17.86 -6.71
C ALA A 383 -25.24 -17.16 -6.62
N THR A 384 -25.29 -15.87 -6.93
CA THR A 384 -26.52 -15.07 -6.93
C THR A 384 -26.73 -14.36 -8.25
N SER A 385 -28.01 -14.08 -8.58
CA SER A 385 -28.41 -13.21 -9.68
C SER A 385 -28.72 -11.77 -9.24
N GLN A 386 -28.68 -11.49 -7.93
CA GLN A 386 -28.93 -10.16 -7.36
C GLN A 386 -27.62 -9.40 -7.19
N HIS A 387 -27.18 -8.72 -8.24
CA HIS A 387 -25.90 -8.03 -8.30
C HIS A 387 -25.89 -6.93 -9.38
N GLY A 388 -24.81 -6.14 -9.39
CA GLY A 388 -24.52 -5.18 -10.45
C GLY A 388 -24.28 -5.84 -11.82
N LYS A 389 -24.14 -5.02 -12.83
CA LYS A 389 -23.98 -5.48 -14.23
C LYS A 389 -22.52 -5.72 -14.63
N LYS A 390 -21.57 -5.12 -13.93
CA LYS A 390 -20.14 -5.27 -14.22
C LYS A 390 -19.68 -6.68 -13.86
N LYS A 391 -18.83 -7.26 -14.70
CA LYS A 391 -18.24 -8.58 -14.44
C LYS A 391 -17.23 -8.49 -13.30
N PRO A 392 -17.32 -9.35 -12.28
CA PRO A 392 -16.27 -9.42 -11.24
C PRO A 392 -14.99 -10.01 -11.81
N TYR A 393 -13.86 -9.67 -11.17
CA TYR A 393 -12.53 -10.08 -11.61
C TYR A 393 -11.65 -10.38 -10.39
N VAL A 394 -10.48 -11.00 -10.64
CA VAL A 394 -9.50 -11.34 -9.62
C VAL A 394 -8.28 -10.42 -9.76
N GLU A 395 -7.84 -9.84 -8.65
CA GLU A 395 -6.58 -9.13 -8.50
C GLU A 395 -5.57 -9.96 -7.71
N VAL A 396 -4.29 -9.85 -8.04
CA VAL A 396 -3.19 -10.40 -7.25
C VAL A 396 -2.77 -9.36 -6.21
N VAL A 397 -2.78 -9.74 -4.95
CA VAL A 397 -2.38 -8.89 -3.83
C VAL A 397 -0.90 -9.05 -3.54
N CYS A 398 -0.47 -10.29 -3.28
CA CYS A 398 0.92 -10.59 -3.00
C CYS A 398 1.24 -12.06 -3.20
N GLY A 399 2.53 -12.37 -3.18
CA GLY A 399 3.05 -13.71 -3.37
C GLY A 399 3.57 -13.96 -4.79
N PRO A 400 4.19 -15.11 -5.02
CA PRO A 400 4.86 -15.45 -6.28
C PRO A 400 3.87 -15.89 -7.35
N VAL A 401 2.88 -15.06 -7.65
CA VAL A 401 1.82 -15.31 -8.63
C VAL A 401 1.71 -14.15 -9.60
N GLU A 402 1.58 -14.46 -10.87
CA GLU A 402 1.28 -13.53 -11.95
C GLU A 402 -0.09 -13.84 -12.55
N LYS A 403 -0.86 -12.81 -12.84
CA LYS A 403 -2.10 -12.92 -13.59
C LYS A 403 -1.80 -12.96 -15.10
N ILE A 404 -2.06 -14.12 -15.73
CA ILE A 404 -1.88 -14.30 -17.17
C ILE A 404 -3.08 -13.75 -17.95
N ASN A 405 -4.28 -13.97 -17.44
CA ASN A 405 -5.54 -13.41 -17.95
C ASN A 405 -6.58 -13.37 -16.83
N ASP A 406 -7.84 -13.05 -17.14
CA ASP A 406 -8.89 -12.85 -16.14
C ASP A 406 -9.16 -14.05 -15.22
N THR A 407 -8.79 -15.24 -15.63
CA THR A 407 -9.05 -16.47 -14.87
C THR A 407 -7.83 -17.37 -14.70
N THR A 408 -6.71 -17.06 -15.35
CA THR A 408 -5.52 -17.90 -15.35
C THR A 408 -4.38 -17.21 -14.63
N PHE A 409 -3.79 -17.92 -13.67
CA PHE A 409 -2.69 -17.45 -12.84
C PHE A 409 -1.52 -18.41 -12.96
N LYS A 410 -0.29 -17.87 -12.93
CA LYS A 410 0.94 -18.64 -12.94
C LYS A 410 1.72 -18.41 -11.66
N PHE A 411 2.12 -19.50 -11.02
CA PHE A 411 2.90 -19.49 -9.81
C PHE A 411 4.41 -19.61 -10.13
N TYR A 412 5.24 -18.82 -9.44
CA TYR A 412 6.70 -18.77 -9.60
C TYR A 412 7.41 -19.11 -8.30
N PRO A 413 7.61 -20.39 -7.97
CA PRO A 413 8.06 -20.83 -6.65
C PRO A 413 9.48 -20.41 -6.29
N TYR A 414 10.32 -20.10 -7.28
CA TYR A 414 11.76 -19.89 -7.08
C TYR A 414 12.17 -18.42 -6.94
N GLU A 415 11.31 -17.49 -7.32
CA GLU A 415 11.61 -16.07 -7.37
C GLU A 415 11.12 -15.29 -6.14
N SER A 416 10.44 -15.96 -5.23
CA SER A 416 9.93 -15.32 -4.04
C SER A 416 10.98 -15.32 -2.94
N GLY A 417 11.44 -14.16 -2.53
CA GLY A 417 12.05 -13.96 -1.22
C GLY A 417 11.05 -14.21 -0.07
N TRP A 418 9.79 -14.40 -0.41
CA TRP A 418 8.68 -14.77 0.45
C TRP A 418 8.86 -16.19 0.94
N ASP A 419 9.14 -16.38 2.17
CA ASP A 419 8.79 -17.61 2.86
C ASP A 419 9.67 -18.85 2.64
N ASN A 420 11.00 -18.68 2.68
CA ASN A 420 11.87 -19.86 2.78
C ASN A 420 11.79 -20.58 4.15
N ALA A 421 11.11 -19.99 5.13
CA ALA A 421 10.97 -20.58 6.46
C ALA A 421 9.70 -21.42 6.63
N ARG A 422 8.65 -21.19 5.85
CA ARG A 422 7.38 -21.92 5.97
C ARG A 422 7.35 -23.18 5.11
N ARG A 423 6.43 -24.09 5.43
CA ARG A 423 6.25 -25.38 4.71
C ARG A 423 5.53 -25.22 3.37
N SER A 424 4.90 -24.08 3.15
CA SER A 424 4.13 -23.76 1.96
C SER A 424 4.40 -22.33 1.50
N PHE A 425 4.18 -22.04 0.23
CA PHE A 425 4.09 -20.68 -0.28
C PHE A 425 2.66 -20.19 -0.11
N THR A 426 2.51 -18.95 0.30
CA THR A 426 1.21 -18.32 0.49
C THR A 426 1.06 -17.19 -0.52
N CYS A 427 -0.04 -17.23 -1.27
CA CYS A 427 -0.42 -16.17 -2.20
C CYS A 427 -1.75 -15.59 -1.77
N TRP A 428 -1.88 -14.28 -1.89
CA TRP A 428 -3.13 -13.60 -1.63
C TRP A 428 -3.68 -13.00 -2.91
N LEU A 429 -4.92 -13.34 -3.21
CA LEU A 429 -5.69 -12.79 -4.30
C LEU A 429 -6.99 -12.21 -3.74
N VAL A 430 -7.63 -11.34 -4.49
CA VAL A 430 -8.91 -10.76 -4.09
C VAL A 430 -9.89 -10.83 -5.26
N ALA A 431 -11.11 -11.32 -5.01
CA ALA A 431 -12.23 -11.16 -5.92
C ALA A 431 -12.80 -9.75 -5.76
N VAL A 432 -13.00 -9.06 -6.85
CA VAL A 432 -13.45 -7.66 -6.88
C VAL A 432 -14.65 -7.51 -7.79
N ALA A 433 -15.64 -6.76 -7.34
CA ALA A 433 -16.67 -6.19 -8.18
C ALA A 433 -16.70 -4.68 -7.99
N ASP A 434 -16.51 -3.92 -9.05
CA ASP A 434 -16.61 -2.47 -8.98
C ASP A 434 -18.05 -2.02 -8.71
N ALA A 435 -18.20 -0.86 -8.07
CA ALA A 435 -19.50 -0.23 -7.88
C ALA A 435 -20.21 -0.06 -9.23
N ASP A 436 -21.49 -0.40 -9.27
CA ASP A 436 -22.29 -0.40 -10.49
C ASP A 436 -23.75 -0.06 -10.19
N GLY A 437 -24.24 1.05 -10.74
CA GLY A 437 -25.61 1.49 -10.60
C GLY A 437 -26.07 1.56 -9.13
N GLU A 438 -26.95 0.63 -8.74
CA GLU A 438 -27.53 0.55 -7.40
C GLU A 438 -26.64 -0.16 -6.37
N TYR A 439 -25.52 -0.77 -6.81
CA TYR A 439 -24.69 -1.59 -5.94
C TYR A 439 -23.37 -0.92 -5.61
N LYS A 440 -22.92 -1.08 -4.36
CA LYS A 440 -21.57 -0.75 -3.92
C LYS A 440 -20.55 -1.66 -4.59
N GLY A 441 -19.26 -1.30 -4.53
CA GLY A 441 -18.19 -2.24 -4.80
C GLY A 441 -18.22 -3.40 -3.81
N ALA A 442 -17.62 -4.53 -4.17
CA ALA A 442 -17.49 -5.69 -3.30
C ALA A 442 -16.10 -6.31 -3.46
N VAL A 443 -15.55 -6.82 -2.38
CA VAL A 443 -14.28 -7.54 -2.38
C VAL A 443 -14.35 -8.76 -1.46
N GLN A 444 -13.60 -9.80 -1.82
CA GLN A 444 -13.38 -10.96 -0.97
C GLN A 444 -11.96 -11.47 -1.18
N PRO A 445 -11.10 -11.42 -0.15
CA PRO A 445 -9.77 -11.99 -0.23
C PRO A 445 -9.78 -13.51 -0.12
N ILE A 446 -8.76 -14.13 -0.71
CA ILE A 446 -8.48 -15.55 -0.58
C ILE A 446 -6.99 -15.78 -0.33
N CYS A 447 -6.68 -16.62 0.63
CA CYS A 447 -5.35 -17.16 0.85
C CYS A 447 -5.20 -18.49 0.09
N ILE A 448 -4.22 -18.57 -0.78
CA ILE A 448 -3.88 -19.79 -1.52
C ILE A 448 -2.57 -20.33 -0.97
N GLU A 449 -2.59 -21.55 -0.46
CA GLU A 449 -1.40 -22.27 0.00
C GLU A 449 -0.93 -23.27 -1.06
N ILE A 450 0.33 -23.16 -1.45
CA ILE A 450 1.01 -24.07 -2.38
C ILE A 450 2.15 -24.74 -1.63
N PRO A 451 2.06 -26.03 -1.31
CA PRO A 451 3.09 -26.73 -0.57
C PRO A 451 4.42 -26.77 -1.32
N LYS A 452 5.53 -26.69 -0.60
CA LYS A 452 6.90 -26.68 -1.17
C LYS A 452 7.28 -27.96 -1.94
N ASP A 453 6.68 -29.10 -1.59
CA ASP A 453 6.90 -30.35 -2.31
C ASP A 453 6.36 -30.33 -3.75
N VAL A 454 5.29 -29.56 -4.01
CA VAL A 454 4.77 -29.33 -5.36
C VAL A 454 5.81 -28.58 -6.22
N THR A 455 6.55 -27.65 -5.62
CA THR A 455 7.55 -26.85 -6.32
C THR A 455 8.78 -27.64 -6.74
N ASN A 456 9.12 -28.73 -6.02
CA ASN A 456 10.23 -29.61 -6.36
C ASN A 456 9.93 -30.52 -7.56
N ARG A 457 8.66 -30.65 -7.98
CA ARG A 457 8.22 -31.43 -9.14
C ARG A 457 8.30 -30.67 -10.46
N VAL A 458 8.58 -29.35 -10.39
CA VAL A 458 8.60 -28.46 -11.55
C VAL A 458 10.03 -28.09 -12.00
N LYS A 459 11.06 -28.76 -11.42
CA LYS A 459 12.47 -28.64 -11.82
C LYS A 459 12.74 -29.36 -13.11
#